data_39573a7ae42c7fecc8a70b4797d1c637
#
_entry.id   39573a7ae42c7fecc8a70b4797d1c637
#
_cell.length_a   1.000
_cell.length_b   1.000
_cell.length_c   1.000
_cell.angle_alpha   90.00
_cell.angle_beta   90.00
_cell.angle_gamma   90.00
#
_symmetry.space_group_name_H-M   'P 1'
#
loop_
_entity.id
_entity.type
_entity.pdbx_description
1 polymer ?
#
loop_
_entity_poly.entity_id
_entity_poly.type
_entity_poly.pdbx_seq_one_letter_code
_entity_poly.pdbx_strand_id
1 'polypeptide(L)'
;ARQAMRLAAEVGIPVFAHCEDKNLVARGVMNAGNRAKELGLYGIMNAVEDVIVARDILLAKNTGARLHLCHCSTVDSVKMTKLAKEEGIDVTAEVTPHHFTLTEDDITGDDANYKMNPPLRAKADREALKEGLKEGVMDVISTDHAPHHRTEKERPFAEAPFGITGLETSVSLTITELVDKGVLTPLQN
;
A
#
# COMPACT_ATOMS: atom_id res chain seq x y z
N ALA A 1 8.16 -9.84 15.28
CA ALA A 1 8.87 -8.95 14.36
C ALA A 1 10.36 -8.79 14.75
N ARG A 2 10.73 -8.24 15.94
CA ARG A 2 12.13 -7.94 16.32
C ARG A 2 13.10 -9.11 16.16
N GLN A 3 12.76 -10.31 16.67
CA GLN A 3 13.64 -11.48 16.56
C GLN A 3 13.85 -11.91 15.12
N ALA A 4 12.80 -11.90 14.28
CA ALA A 4 12.90 -12.22 12.86
C ALA A 4 13.79 -11.23 12.13
N MET A 5 13.66 -9.92 12.38
CA MET A 5 14.50 -8.89 11.78
C MET A 5 15.97 -9.04 12.18
N ARG A 6 16.24 -9.35 13.47
CA ARG A 6 17.61 -9.63 13.92
C ARG A 6 18.24 -10.81 13.16
N LEU A 7 17.51 -11.93 13.03
CA LEU A 7 17.98 -13.09 12.29
C LEU A 7 18.19 -12.79 10.81
N ALA A 8 17.27 -12.03 10.20
CA ALA A 8 17.40 -11.58 8.81
C ALA A 8 18.66 -10.73 8.60
N ALA A 9 18.96 -9.82 9.53
CA ALA A 9 20.19 -9.03 9.51
C ALA A 9 21.44 -9.90 9.62
N GLU A 10 21.45 -10.89 10.53
CA GLU A 10 22.57 -11.83 10.73
C GLU A 10 22.89 -12.63 9.46
N VAL A 11 21.87 -13.03 8.70
CA VAL A 11 22.04 -13.80 7.45
C VAL A 11 22.08 -12.94 6.17
N GLY A 12 21.90 -11.62 6.31
CA GLY A 12 22.01 -10.67 5.20
C GLY A 12 20.87 -10.68 4.20
N ILE A 13 19.64 -11.09 4.62
CA ILE A 13 18.45 -11.06 3.76
C ILE A 13 17.51 -9.90 4.13
N PRO A 14 16.78 -9.33 3.14
CA PRO A 14 15.77 -8.30 3.43
C PRO A 14 14.51 -8.90 4.07
N VAL A 15 13.80 -8.05 4.82
CA VAL A 15 12.48 -8.35 5.37
C VAL A 15 11.43 -7.58 4.55
N PHE A 16 10.50 -8.29 3.95
CA PHE A 16 9.33 -7.71 3.27
C PHE A 16 8.17 -7.67 4.25
N ALA A 17 7.61 -6.49 4.47
CA ALA A 17 6.59 -6.27 5.48
C ALA A 17 5.26 -5.84 4.85
N HIS A 18 4.24 -6.70 4.93
CA HIS A 18 2.85 -6.27 4.80
C HIS A 18 2.44 -5.59 6.10
N CYS A 19 2.23 -4.28 6.05
CA CYS A 19 2.03 -3.46 7.23
C CYS A 19 0.55 -3.37 7.61
N GLU A 20 0.10 -4.24 8.49
CA GLU A 20 -1.28 -4.30 8.96
C GLU A 20 -1.34 -4.65 10.44
N ASP A 21 -2.00 -3.82 11.25
CA ASP A 21 -2.37 -4.18 12.61
C ASP A 21 -3.75 -4.87 12.64
N LYS A 22 -3.75 -6.19 12.82
CA LYS A 22 -4.95 -7.01 12.81
C LYS A 22 -5.96 -6.68 13.91
N ASN A 23 -5.53 -6.06 15.00
CA ASN A 23 -6.45 -5.63 16.06
C ASN A 23 -7.19 -4.36 15.66
N LEU A 24 -6.51 -3.46 14.93
CA LEU A 24 -7.10 -2.20 14.46
C LEU A 24 -7.98 -2.38 13.22
N VAL A 25 -7.73 -3.39 12.38
CA VAL A 25 -8.57 -3.72 11.22
C VAL A 25 -10.00 -4.07 11.63
N ALA A 26 -10.16 -4.78 12.74
CA ALA A 26 -11.47 -5.24 13.25
C ALA A 26 -12.32 -5.93 12.17
N ARG A 27 -13.41 -5.27 11.74
CA ARG A 27 -14.32 -5.73 10.67
C ARG A 27 -14.15 -4.97 9.37
N GLY A 28 -13.11 -4.15 9.25
CA GLY A 28 -12.89 -3.28 8.11
C GLY A 28 -12.78 -4.05 6.80
N VAL A 29 -13.43 -3.52 5.76
CA VAL A 29 -13.45 -4.12 4.41
C VAL A 29 -13.07 -3.15 3.31
N MET A 30 -13.05 -1.84 3.60
CA MET A 30 -12.65 -0.76 2.71
C MET A 30 -12.08 0.41 3.53
N ASN A 31 -11.66 1.50 2.89
CA ASN A 31 -11.14 2.67 3.60
C ASN A 31 -12.16 3.26 4.59
N ALA A 32 -11.68 3.70 5.77
CA ALA A 32 -12.50 4.36 6.78
C ALA A 32 -12.77 5.82 6.41
N GLY A 33 -13.55 6.04 5.35
CA GLY A 33 -13.91 7.35 4.83
C GLY A 33 -15.41 7.58 4.74
N ASN A 34 -15.79 8.61 3.99
CA ASN A 34 -17.19 8.91 3.76
C ASN A 34 -17.87 7.82 2.92
N ARG A 35 -17.13 7.23 1.98
CA ARG A 35 -17.66 6.19 1.11
C ARG A 35 -18.08 4.93 1.86
N ALA A 36 -17.32 4.53 2.88
CA ALA A 36 -17.70 3.40 3.75
C ALA A 36 -19.01 3.66 4.49
N LYS A 37 -19.21 4.90 4.98
CA LYS A 37 -20.45 5.31 5.67
C LYS A 37 -21.66 5.28 4.73
N GLU A 38 -21.49 5.79 3.50
CA GLU A 38 -22.56 5.80 2.48
C GLU A 38 -22.99 4.39 2.08
N LEU A 39 -22.02 3.45 1.99
CA LEU A 39 -22.28 2.05 1.65
C LEU A 39 -22.65 1.18 2.87
N GLY A 40 -22.62 1.74 4.09
CA GLY A 40 -22.92 0.99 5.32
C GLY A 40 -21.87 -0.09 5.64
N LEU A 41 -20.62 0.09 5.19
CA LEU A 41 -19.52 -0.85 5.36
C LEU A 41 -18.57 -0.42 6.47
N TYR A 42 -17.88 -1.38 7.08
CA TYR A 42 -16.85 -1.12 8.09
C TYR A 42 -15.55 -0.65 7.43
N GLY A 43 -14.99 0.43 7.99
CA GLY A 43 -13.78 1.05 7.46
C GLY A 43 -12.49 0.52 8.08
N ILE A 44 -11.42 0.53 7.28
CA ILE A 44 -10.02 0.29 7.67
C ILE A 44 -9.33 1.66 7.72
N MET A 45 -9.01 2.15 8.92
CA MET A 45 -8.34 3.44 9.09
C MET A 45 -6.87 3.38 8.62
N ASN A 46 -6.31 4.50 8.23
CA ASN A 46 -4.90 4.60 7.82
C ASN A 46 -3.95 4.11 8.93
N ALA A 47 -4.27 4.38 10.19
CA ALA A 47 -3.48 3.93 11.33
C ALA A 47 -3.27 2.41 11.39
N VAL A 48 -4.10 1.59 10.74
CA VAL A 48 -3.88 0.13 10.62
C VAL A 48 -2.54 -0.18 9.96
N GLU A 49 -2.19 0.59 8.93
CA GLU A 49 -0.91 0.51 8.22
C GLU A 49 0.17 1.31 8.97
N ASP A 50 -0.11 2.56 9.32
CA ASP A 50 0.87 3.52 9.79
C ASP A 50 1.60 3.08 11.07
N VAL A 51 0.89 2.48 12.03
CA VAL A 51 1.50 2.01 13.29
C VAL A 51 2.47 0.85 13.05
N ILE A 52 2.21 0.00 12.04
CA ILE A 52 3.09 -1.10 11.68
C ILE A 52 4.29 -0.61 10.89
N VAL A 53 4.11 0.33 9.95
CA VAL A 53 5.21 1.01 9.26
C VAL A 53 6.16 1.64 10.27
N ALA A 54 5.65 2.45 11.20
CA ALA A 54 6.45 3.07 12.26
C ALA A 54 7.20 2.03 13.11
N ARG A 55 6.49 0.99 13.56
CA ARG A 55 7.08 -0.11 14.35
C ARG A 55 8.22 -0.78 13.60
N ASP A 56 8.00 -1.13 12.34
CA ASP A 56 8.97 -1.93 11.57
C ASP A 56 10.19 -1.10 11.16
N ILE A 57 10.03 0.18 10.87
CA ILE A 57 11.15 1.12 10.68
C ILE A 57 12.01 1.21 11.95
N LEU A 58 11.40 1.39 13.13
CA LEU A 58 12.13 1.47 14.39
C LEU A 58 12.83 0.15 14.74
N LEU A 59 12.22 -0.98 14.40
CA LEU A 59 12.85 -2.29 14.57
C LEU A 59 14.00 -2.51 13.60
N ALA A 60 13.86 -2.09 12.34
CA ALA A 60 14.95 -2.14 11.36
C ALA A 60 16.15 -1.29 11.81
N LYS A 61 15.90 -0.05 12.26
CA LYS A 61 16.91 0.82 12.87
C LYS A 61 17.66 0.15 14.03
N ASN A 62 16.93 -0.55 14.91
CA ASN A 62 17.49 -1.18 16.11
C ASN A 62 18.26 -2.48 15.79
N THR A 63 17.88 -3.21 14.76
CA THR A 63 18.43 -4.53 14.42
C THR A 63 19.46 -4.49 13.29
N GLY A 64 19.51 -3.40 12.51
CA GLY A 64 20.30 -3.32 11.29
C GLY A 64 19.75 -4.15 10.12
N ALA A 65 18.47 -4.56 10.20
CA ALA A 65 17.84 -5.30 9.12
C ALA A 65 17.51 -4.40 7.94
N ARG A 66 17.65 -4.93 6.72
CA ARG A 66 17.11 -4.30 5.51
C ARG A 66 15.60 -4.52 5.50
N LEU A 67 14.84 -3.43 5.42
CA LEU A 67 13.37 -3.45 5.44
C LEU A 67 12.82 -3.03 4.08
N HIS A 68 11.85 -3.78 3.58
CA HIS A 68 11.03 -3.40 2.44
C HIS A 68 9.56 -3.31 2.87
N LEU A 69 8.96 -2.12 2.71
CA LEU A 69 7.57 -1.86 3.02
C LEU A 69 6.72 -2.16 1.78
N CYS A 70 5.92 -3.22 1.84
CA CYS A 70 5.06 -3.62 0.72
C CYS A 70 3.86 -2.70 0.57
N HIS A 71 3.44 -2.46 -0.68
CA HIS A 71 2.18 -1.80 -1.09
C HIS A 71 1.71 -0.69 -0.15
N CYS A 72 2.57 0.30 0.14
CA CYS A 72 2.20 1.47 0.96
C CYS A 72 1.02 2.21 0.35
N SER A 73 0.08 2.65 1.19
CA SER A 73 -1.17 3.25 0.74
C SER A 73 -1.52 4.59 1.39
N THR A 74 -0.74 5.10 2.34
CA THR A 74 -1.08 6.26 3.15
C THR A 74 -0.08 7.41 3.04
N VAL A 75 -0.54 8.63 3.31
CA VAL A 75 0.32 9.83 3.45
C VAL A 75 1.42 9.61 4.48
N ASP A 76 1.07 8.99 5.62
CA ASP A 76 2.00 8.88 6.74
C ASP A 76 3.03 7.76 6.51
N SER A 77 2.69 6.70 5.76
CA SER A 77 3.69 5.70 5.32
C SER A 77 4.75 6.34 4.42
N VAL A 78 4.37 7.24 3.49
CA VAL A 78 5.32 8.00 2.65
C VAL A 78 6.22 8.89 3.51
N LYS A 79 5.64 9.67 4.43
CA LYS A 79 6.41 10.57 5.31
C LYS A 79 7.39 9.80 6.20
N MET A 80 6.95 8.71 6.82
CA MET A 80 7.80 7.90 7.68
C MET A 80 8.93 7.22 6.91
N THR A 81 8.67 6.76 5.69
CA THR A 81 9.69 6.21 4.80
C THR A 81 10.73 7.28 4.43
N LYS A 82 10.29 8.50 4.09
CA LYS A 82 11.18 9.63 3.80
C LYS A 82 12.11 9.91 4.97
N LEU A 83 11.55 10.09 6.17
CA LEU A 83 12.32 10.35 7.38
C LEU A 83 13.30 9.21 7.69
N ALA A 84 12.89 7.96 7.52
CA ALA A 84 13.75 6.81 7.74
C ALA A 84 14.97 6.81 6.79
N LYS A 85 14.76 7.13 5.51
CA LYS A 85 15.85 7.27 4.52
C LYS A 85 16.79 8.42 4.86
N GLU A 86 16.26 9.59 5.28
CA GLU A 86 17.05 10.74 5.72
C GLU A 86 17.91 10.42 6.95
N GLU A 87 17.43 9.53 7.83
CA GLU A 87 18.19 9.02 8.98
C GLU A 87 19.18 7.91 8.63
N GLY A 88 19.27 7.49 7.36
CA GLY A 88 20.17 6.44 6.88
C GLY A 88 19.76 5.03 7.28
N ILE A 89 18.47 4.82 7.59
CA ILE A 89 17.92 3.47 7.81
C ILE A 89 17.80 2.78 6.46
N ASP A 90 18.24 1.51 6.38
CA ASP A 90 18.16 0.70 5.16
C ASP A 90 16.70 0.24 4.93
N VAL A 91 15.92 1.14 4.35
CA VAL A 91 14.50 0.95 4.05
C VAL A 91 14.20 1.29 2.59
N THR A 92 13.41 0.43 1.96
CA THR A 92 12.77 0.66 0.66
C THR A 92 11.27 0.50 0.80
N ALA A 93 10.50 1.05 -0.14
CA ALA A 93 9.04 0.98 -0.13
C ALA A 93 8.49 0.86 -1.54
N GLU A 94 7.34 0.23 -1.66
CA GLU A 94 6.64 0.09 -2.93
C GLU A 94 5.22 0.68 -2.89
N VAL A 95 4.72 1.02 -4.07
CA VAL A 95 3.34 1.44 -4.30
C VAL A 95 2.74 0.62 -5.44
N THR A 96 1.44 0.38 -5.40
CA THR A 96 0.77 -0.37 -6.46
C THR A 96 0.10 0.54 -7.48
N PRO A 97 -0.11 0.07 -8.73
CA PRO A 97 -0.82 0.83 -9.76
C PRO A 97 -2.21 1.28 -9.32
N HIS A 98 -2.96 0.43 -8.61
CA HIS A 98 -4.30 0.79 -8.15
C HIS A 98 -4.28 1.88 -7.07
N HIS A 99 -3.28 1.94 -6.20
CA HIS A 99 -3.19 2.97 -5.16
C HIS A 99 -2.77 4.34 -5.70
N PHE A 100 -2.01 4.44 -6.80
CA PHE A 100 -1.74 5.74 -7.42
C PHE A 100 -2.75 6.15 -8.52
N THR A 101 -3.66 5.25 -8.90
CA THR A 101 -4.69 5.52 -9.92
C THR A 101 -6.05 5.82 -9.31
N LEU A 102 -6.52 4.97 -8.41
CA LEU A 102 -7.87 4.97 -7.84
C LEU A 102 -7.91 5.52 -6.42
N THR A 103 -9.11 5.85 -5.98
CA THR A 103 -9.44 6.29 -4.60
C THR A 103 -10.70 5.58 -4.10
N GLU A 104 -11.06 5.77 -2.84
CA GLU A 104 -12.32 5.27 -2.29
C GLU A 104 -13.57 5.81 -3.04
N ASP A 105 -13.46 7.00 -3.66
CA ASP A 105 -14.56 7.64 -4.38
C ASP A 105 -14.90 6.90 -5.70
N ASP A 106 -13.97 6.11 -6.23
CA ASP A 106 -14.19 5.30 -7.44
C ASP A 106 -15.04 4.06 -7.17
N ILE A 107 -15.29 3.71 -5.91
CA ILE A 107 -16.14 2.60 -5.50
C ILE A 107 -17.60 3.05 -5.56
N THR A 108 -18.29 2.81 -6.67
CA THR A 108 -19.64 3.35 -6.90
C THR A 108 -20.77 2.54 -6.26
N GLY A 109 -20.49 1.33 -5.77
CA GLY A 109 -21.51 0.45 -5.19
C GLY A 109 -20.92 -0.83 -4.60
N ASP A 110 -21.75 -1.87 -4.52
CA ASP A 110 -21.38 -3.19 -4.00
C ASP A 110 -20.61 -4.01 -5.05
N ASP A 111 -19.45 -3.49 -5.48
CA ASP A 111 -18.58 -4.15 -6.47
C ASP A 111 -17.25 -4.56 -5.82
N ALA A 112 -17.11 -5.85 -5.53
CA ALA A 112 -15.93 -6.39 -4.89
C ALA A 112 -14.67 -6.39 -5.78
N ASN A 113 -14.76 -6.02 -7.07
CA ASN A 113 -13.58 -5.80 -7.90
C ASN A 113 -12.74 -4.61 -7.41
N TYR A 114 -13.30 -3.73 -6.58
CA TYR A 114 -12.58 -2.66 -5.88
C TYR A 114 -12.07 -3.05 -4.49
N LYS A 115 -12.20 -4.33 -4.09
CA LYS A 115 -11.77 -4.79 -2.77
C LYS A 115 -10.37 -5.38 -2.81
N MET A 116 -9.41 -4.68 -2.21
CA MET A 116 -8.03 -5.13 -1.99
C MET A 116 -7.53 -4.65 -0.61
N ASN A 117 -6.39 -5.15 -0.18
CA ASN A 117 -5.77 -4.75 1.09
C ASN A 117 -4.27 -4.49 0.92
N PRO A 118 -3.79 -3.26 1.19
CA PRO A 118 -4.52 -2.11 1.73
C PRO A 118 -5.66 -1.64 0.82
N PRO A 119 -6.71 -1.01 1.41
CA PRO A 119 -7.84 -0.53 0.62
C PRO A 119 -7.48 0.72 -0.20
N LEU A 120 -8.26 1.00 -1.24
CA LEU A 120 -8.21 2.29 -1.93
C LEU A 120 -8.49 3.41 -0.94
N ARG A 121 -7.56 4.34 -0.80
CA ARG A 121 -7.59 5.42 0.18
C ARG A 121 -8.22 6.70 -0.38
N ALA A 122 -8.18 7.77 0.40
CA ALA A 122 -8.62 9.08 -0.02
C ALA A 122 -7.67 9.70 -1.08
N LYS A 123 -8.14 10.74 -1.78
CA LYS A 123 -7.35 11.46 -2.79
C LYS A 123 -6.01 11.97 -2.25
N ALA A 124 -5.99 12.45 -0.99
CA ALA A 124 -4.76 12.94 -0.38
C ALA A 124 -3.67 11.87 -0.28
N ASP A 125 -4.06 10.63 0.04
CA ASP A 125 -3.15 9.50 0.11
C ASP A 125 -2.60 9.16 -1.28
N ARG A 126 -3.47 9.09 -2.30
CA ARG A 126 -3.07 8.86 -3.69
C ARG A 126 -2.05 9.89 -4.18
N GLU A 127 -2.30 11.18 -3.94
CA GLU A 127 -1.38 12.24 -4.37
C GLU A 127 -0.04 12.16 -3.62
N ALA A 128 -0.05 11.80 -2.33
CA ALA A 128 1.17 11.61 -1.56
C ALA A 128 2.03 10.45 -2.10
N LEU A 129 1.40 9.36 -2.54
CA LEU A 129 2.10 8.24 -3.18
C LEU A 129 2.76 8.66 -4.50
N LYS A 130 2.05 9.45 -5.34
CA LYS A 130 2.61 10.00 -6.59
C LYS A 130 3.80 10.92 -6.32
N GLU A 131 3.69 11.81 -5.35
CA GLU A 131 4.82 12.67 -4.96
C GLU A 131 5.97 11.87 -4.37
N GLY A 132 5.68 10.84 -3.58
CA GLY A 132 6.68 9.90 -3.06
C GLY A 132 7.46 9.16 -4.15
N LEU A 133 6.81 8.76 -5.24
CA LEU A 133 7.47 8.20 -6.42
C LEU A 133 8.36 9.24 -7.10
N LYS A 134 7.84 10.44 -7.32
CA LYS A 134 8.56 11.55 -7.96
C LYS A 134 9.81 11.97 -7.20
N GLU A 135 9.73 12.00 -5.88
CA GLU A 135 10.85 12.35 -5.00
C GLU A 135 11.84 11.17 -4.77
N GLY A 136 11.54 9.97 -5.25
CA GLY A 136 12.34 8.76 -5.00
C GLY A 136 12.24 8.25 -3.56
N VAL A 137 11.20 8.62 -2.85
CA VAL A 137 10.87 8.08 -1.52
C VAL A 137 10.31 6.67 -1.66
N MET A 138 9.42 6.47 -2.65
CA MET A 138 8.94 5.15 -3.06
C MET A 138 9.86 4.62 -4.15
N ASP A 139 10.38 3.40 -3.97
CA ASP A 139 11.45 2.83 -4.80
C ASP A 139 10.93 1.95 -5.93
N VAL A 140 9.75 1.35 -5.74
CA VAL A 140 9.25 0.27 -6.61
C VAL A 140 7.76 0.47 -6.90
N ILE A 141 7.36 0.15 -8.12
CA ILE A 141 5.97 -0.07 -8.49
C ILE A 141 5.74 -1.58 -8.54
N SER A 142 4.95 -2.10 -7.61
CA SER A 142 4.61 -3.52 -7.47
C SER A 142 3.14 -3.74 -7.78
N THR A 143 2.80 -4.84 -8.45
CA THR A 143 1.42 -5.06 -8.92
C THR A 143 0.46 -5.48 -7.83
N ASP A 144 0.94 -6.14 -6.80
CA ASP A 144 0.12 -6.85 -5.82
C ASP A 144 -0.98 -7.71 -6.50
N HIS A 145 -0.58 -8.41 -7.58
CA HIS A 145 -1.47 -9.20 -8.41
C HIS A 145 -2.05 -10.40 -7.63
N ALA A 146 -3.29 -10.27 -7.18
CA ALA A 146 -3.98 -11.25 -6.35
C ALA A 146 -5.35 -11.63 -6.97
N PRO A 147 -5.36 -12.44 -8.04
CA PRO A 147 -6.59 -12.87 -8.70
C PRO A 147 -7.40 -13.83 -7.83
N HIS A 148 -8.72 -13.69 -7.89
CA HIS A 148 -9.68 -14.59 -7.29
C HIS A 148 -10.63 -15.13 -8.34
N HIS A 149 -11.25 -16.27 -8.05
CA HIS A 149 -12.24 -16.83 -8.94
C HIS A 149 -13.45 -15.89 -9.08
N ARG A 150 -14.04 -15.83 -10.27
CA ARG A 150 -15.16 -14.93 -10.57
C ARG A 150 -16.29 -15.02 -9.54
N THR A 151 -16.69 -16.23 -9.16
CA THR A 151 -17.77 -16.43 -8.18
C THR A 151 -17.45 -15.93 -6.77
N GLU A 152 -16.18 -15.77 -6.43
CA GLU A 152 -15.76 -15.18 -5.16
C GLU A 152 -15.88 -13.65 -5.21
N LYS A 153 -15.56 -13.05 -6.36
CA LYS A 153 -15.67 -11.59 -6.57
C LYS A 153 -17.10 -11.14 -6.89
N GLU A 154 -18.00 -12.05 -7.25
CA GLU A 154 -19.45 -11.78 -7.40
C GLU A 154 -20.22 -11.74 -6.05
N ARG A 155 -19.54 -12.05 -4.94
CA ARG A 155 -20.13 -11.91 -3.60
C ARG A 155 -20.26 -10.44 -3.22
N PRO A 156 -21.14 -10.11 -2.25
CA PRO A 156 -21.20 -8.78 -1.67
C PRO A 156 -19.81 -8.29 -1.21
N PHE A 157 -19.55 -7.00 -1.32
CA PHE A 157 -18.26 -6.39 -0.96
C PHE A 157 -17.78 -6.82 0.44
N ALA A 158 -18.68 -6.88 1.42
CA ALA A 158 -18.36 -7.28 2.78
C ALA A 158 -17.81 -8.73 2.87
N GLU A 159 -18.26 -9.64 2.00
CA GLU A 159 -17.96 -11.08 2.06
C GLU A 159 -16.87 -11.53 1.08
N ALA A 160 -16.70 -10.80 -0.02
CA ALA A 160 -15.71 -11.15 -1.04
C ALA A 160 -14.28 -11.10 -0.49
N PRO A 161 -13.36 -11.91 -1.03
CA PRO A 161 -11.95 -11.87 -0.64
C PRO A 161 -11.29 -10.57 -1.09
N PHE A 162 -10.25 -10.17 -0.37
CA PHE A 162 -9.34 -9.08 -0.74
C PHE A 162 -8.40 -9.53 -1.85
N GLY A 163 -8.23 -8.71 -2.86
CA GLY A 163 -7.30 -8.90 -3.96
C GLY A 163 -7.91 -8.56 -5.31
N ILE A 164 -7.08 -8.00 -6.18
CA ILE A 164 -7.44 -7.65 -7.56
C ILE A 164 -6.34 -8.07 -8.52
N THR A 165 -6.66 -8.11 -9.80
CA THR A 165 -5.66 -8.27 -10.87
C THR A 165 -4.94 -6.96 -11.12
N GLY A 166 -3.64 -7.01 -11.41
CA GLY A 166 -2.83 -5.80 -11.65
C GLY A 166 -1.70 -6.01 -12.65
N LEU A 167 -1.35 -7.27 -12.96
CA LEU A 167 -0.17 -7.56 -13.77
C LEU A 167 -0.28 -7.02 -15.20
N GLU A 168 -1.43 -7.21 -15.86
CA GLU A 168 -1.64 -6.81 -17.26
C GLU A 168 -1.71 -5.29 -17.45
N THR A 169 -2.13 -4.55 -16.42
CA THR A 169 -2.36 -3.10 -16.48
C THR A 169 -1.23 -2.26 -15.90
N SER A 170 -0.26 -2.87 -15.22
CA SER A 170 0.78 -2.16 -14.46
C SER A 170 1.55 -1.17 -15.32
N VAL A 171 2.13 -1.62 -16.44
CA VAL A 171 2.95 -0.78 -17.31
C VAL A 171 2.10 0.33 -17.96
N SER A 172 0.92 0.00 -18.48
CA SER A 172 0.03 1.00 -19.11
C SER A 172 -0.43 2.07 -18.13
N LEU A 173 -0.82 1.68 -16.91
CA LEU A 173 -1.19 2.63 -15.86
C LEU A 173 -0.01 3.49 -15.40
N THR A 174 1.18 2.92 -15.28
CA THR A 174 2.38 3.68 -14.94
C THR A 174 2.66 4.75 -16.01
N ILE A 175 2.56 4.40 -17.28
CA ILE A 175 2.75 5.37 -18.38
C ILE A 175 1.67 6.45 -18.33
N THR A 176 0.39 6.08 -18.32
CA THR A 176 -0.72 7.03 -18.41
C THR A 176 -0.89 7.89 -17.16
N GLU A 177 -0.65 7.35 -15.97
CA GLU A 177 -0.88 8.06 -14.70
C GLU A 177 0.34 8.81 -14.19
N LEU A 178 1.54 8.38 -14.57
CA LEU A 178 2.77 8.96 -14.01
C LEU A 178 3.62 9.63 -15.12
N VAL A 179 3.88 8.97 -16.23
CA VAL A 179 4.76 9.52 -17.29
C VAL A 179 4.03 10.60 -18.09
N ASP A 180 2.86 10.30 -18.65
CA ASP A 180 2.09 11.25 -19.48
C ASP A 180 1.62 12.46 -18.67
N LYS A 181 1.45 12.31 -17.35
CA LYS A 181 1.11 13.41 -16.43
C LYS A 181 2.33 14.14 -15.86
N GLY A 182 3.54 13.78 -16.27
CA GLY A 182 4.78 14.44 -15.88
C GLY A 182 5.18 14.22 -14.41
N VAL A 183 4.69 13.17 -13.79
CA VAL A 183 5.11 12.76 -12.42
C VAL A 183 6.47 12.09 -12.48
N LEU A 184 6.66 11.17 -13.43
CA LEU A 184 7.92 10.49 -13.69
C LEU A 184 8.39 10.76 -15.13
N THR A 185 9.69 10.64 -15.35
CA THR A 185 10.25 10.55 -16.70
C THR A 185 10.23 9.09 -17.19
N PRO A 186 10.29 8.85 -18.54
CA PRO A 186 10.37 7.48 -19.07
C PRO A 186 11.57 6.65 -18.56
N LEU A 187 12.62 7.31 -18.06
CA LEU A 187 13.81 6.63 -17.51
C LEU A 187 13.69 6.31 -16.01
N GLN A 188 12.69 6.87 -15.33
CA GLN A 188 12.41 6.60 -13.92
C GLN A 188 11.34 5.51 -13.75
N ASN A 189 10.76 5.07 -14.87
CA ASN A 189 9.72 4.04 -14.91
C ASN A 189 10.31 2.63 -14.92
#